data_46542869596148360eb1946f287e155a
#
_entry.id   46542869596148360eb1946f287e155a
#
_cell.length_a   1.000
_cell.length_b   1.000
_cell.length_c   1.000
_cell.angle_alpha   90.00
_cell.angle_beta   90.00
_cell.angle_gamma   90.00
#
_symmetry.space_group_name_H-M   'P 1'
#
loop_
_entity.id
_entity.type
_entity.pdbx_description
1 polymer ?
#
loop_
_entity_poly.entity_id
_entity_poly.type
_entity_poly.pdbx_seq_one_letter_code
_entity_poly.pdbx_strand_id
1 'polypeptide(L)'
;MKCIGISGTPGTGKSSVARELSKELQIPVIELSEFVVNNNLYLYYDAIRNSYVVDEEKLRNSIAKLYRERGAFIIVGHYVEILERDLYELVIVLRRNPIELLNILKTRRWPDSKVAENVEAELLSVCTFNAIEELGEDLVVEVDVTSKNVSEVVNEIMDILLGLKSVYLGHRIDWLSLVPEKDLEAILSYIEKYRLY
;
A
#
# COMPACT_ATOMS: atom_id res chain seq x y z
N MET A 1 -9.41 -10.65 -17.12
CA MET A 1 -8.74 -10.39 -15.82
C MET A 1 -8.81 -8.89 -15.56
N LYS A 2 -9.22 -8.49 -14.39
CA LYS A 2 -9.15 -7.10 -13.92
C LYS A 2 -7.75 -6.78 -13.38
N CYS A 3 -7.52 -5.54 -12.97
CA CYS A 3 -6.26 -5.12 -12.36
C CYS A 3 -6.10 -5.67 -10.94
N ILE A 4 -4.85 -5.72 -10.45
CA ILE A 4 -4.53 -6.07 -9.07
C ILE A 4 -3.97 -4.81 -8.40
N GLY A 5 -4.58 -4.39 -7.29
CA GLY A 5 -4.06 -3.31 -6.46
C GLY A 5 -3.04 -3.83 -5.44
N ILE A 6 -1.92 -3.13 -5.26
CA ILE A 6 -0.98 -3.37 -4.16
C ILE A 6 -0.83 -2.08 -3.37
N SER A 7 -1.46 -2.06 -2.20
CA SER A 7 -1.44 -0.96 -1.23
C SER A 7 -0.58 -1.29 -0.01
N GLY A 8 -0.48 -0.34 0.91
CA GLY A 8 0.23 -0.44 2.18
C GLY A 8 1.14 0.74 2.44
N THR A 9 1.57 0.89 3.66
CA THR A 9 2.42 1.98 4.12
C THR A 9 3.78 2.01 3.40
N PRO A 10 4.41 3.18 3.19
CA PRO A 10 5.79 3.26 2.71
C PRO A 10 6.73 2.39 3.54
N GLY A 11 7.53 1.51 2.90
CA GLY A 11 8.44 0.59 3.59
C GLY A 11 7.96 -0.86 3.65
N THR A 12 6.72 -1.16 3.28
CA THR A 12 6.18 -2.54 3.27
C THR A 12 6.67 -3.39 2.10
N GLY A 13 7.35 -2.79 1.10
CA GLY A 13 7.94 -3.55 -0.01
C GLY A 13 7.08 -3.63 -1.27
N LYS A 14 6.02 -2.83 -1.39
CA LYS A 14 5.06 -2.82 -2.51
C LYS A 14 5.71 -2.93 -3.89
N SER A 15 6.60 -2.01 -4.23
CA SER A 15 7.23 -1.96 -5.56
C SER A 15 8.09 -3.19 -5.88
N SER A 16 8.72 -3.78 -4.87
CA SER A 16 9.51 -5.01 -5.05
C SER A 16 8.61 -6.21 -5.28
N VAL A 17 7.55 -6.33 -4.49
CA VAL A 17 6.52 -7.38 -4.63
C VAL A 17 5.83 -7.25 -5.99
N ALA A 18 5.39 -6.05 -6.37
CA ALA A 18 4.73 -5.81 -7.65
C ALA A 18 5.59 -6.18 -8.86
N ARG A 19 6.88 -5.83 -8.84
CA ARG A 19 7.80 -6.18 -9.91
C ARG A 19 8.01 -7.69 -10.07
N GLU A 20 8.08 -8.42 -8.97
CA GLU A 20 8.21 -9.87 -9.03
C GLU A 20 6.89 -10.53 -9.45
N LEU A 21 5.76 -10.10 -8.86
CA LEU A 21 4.42 -10.58 -9.25
C LEU A 21 4.11 -10.30 -10.73
N SER A 22 4.58 -9.18 -11.28
CA SER A 22 4.46 -8.84 -12.71
C SER A 22 5.13 -9.86 -13.62
N LYS A 23 6.24 -10.45 -13.22
CA LYS A 23 6.92 -11.50 -14.00
C LYS A 23 6.11 -12.79 -14.00
N GLU A 24 5.55 -13.16 -12.83
CA GLU A 24 4.72 -14.37 -12.70
C GLU A 24 3.43 -14.27 -13.50
N LEU A 25 2.75 -13.11 -13.43
CA LEU A 25 1.47 -12.89 -14.11
C LEU A 25 1.60 -12.40 -15.56
N GLN A 26 2.80 -11.99 -15.98
CA GLN A 26 3.08 -11.40 -17.31
C GLN A 26 2.22 -10.16 -17.61
N ILE A 27 1.94 -9.35 -16.60
CA ILE A 27 1.21 -8.07 -16.74
C ILE A 27 2.07 -6.90 -16.25
N PRO A 28 1.93 -5.70 -16.84
CA PRO A 28 2.75 -4.55 -16.47
C PRO A 28 2.41 -3.99 -15.09
N VAL A 29 3.36 -3.23 -14.52
CA VAL A 29 3.20 -2.50 -13.26
C VAL A 29 3.02 -1.02 -13.54
N ILE A 30 2.12 -0.37 -12.80
CA ILE A 30 1.93 1.07 -12.76
C ILE A 30 2.15 1.53 -11.31
N GLU A 31 3.25 2.23 -11.07
CA GLU A 31 3.49 2.95 -9.82
C GLU A 31 2.72 4.28 -9.88
N LEU A 32 1.66 4.42 -9.06
CA LEU A 32 0.76 5.59 -9.15
C LEU A 32 1.48 6.92 -8.97
N SER A 33 2.43 7.02 -8.05
CA SER A 33 3.18 8.24 -7.80
C SER A 33 3.99 8.68 -9.03
N GLU A 34 4.66 7.75 -9.69
CA GLU A 34 5.41 8.01 -10.92
C GLU A 34 4.46 8.32 -12.09
N PHE A 35 3.36 7.58 -12.19
CA PHE A 35 2.35 7.79 -13.23
C PHE A 35 1.72 9.18 -13.14
N VAL A 36 1.38 9.63 -11.94
CA VAL A 36 0.84 10.97 -11.67
C VAL A 36 1.82 12.07 -12.13
N VAL A 37 3.08 11.95 -11.74
CA VAL A 37 4.11 12.96 -12.08
C VAL A 37 4.39 12.96 -13.59
N ASN A 38 4.60 11.78 -14.18
CA ASN A 38 4.97 11.64 -15.60
C ASN A 38 3.86 12.09 -16.56
N ASN A 39 2.60 12.07 -16.12
CA ASN A 39 1.45 12.48 -16.92
C ASN A 39 0.84 13.83 -16.48
N ASN A 40 1.48 14.55 -15.55
CA ASN A 40 1.01 15.84 -15.01
C ASN A 40 -0.43 15.75 -14.43
N LEU A 41 -0.73 14.65 -13.70
CA LEU A 41 -2.04 14.38 -13.11
C LEU A 41 -2.12 14.89 -11.66
N TYR A 42 -1.66 16.11 -11.41
CA TYR A 42 -1.67 16.75 -10.10
C TYR A 42 -2.17 18.17 -10.19
N LEU A 43 -2.70 18.68 -9.09
CA LEU A 43 -3.20 20.05 -8.97
C LEU A 43 -2.07 21.03 -8.68
N TYR A 44 -1.22 20.72 -7.70
CA TYR A 44 -0.06 21.50 -7.29
C TYR A 44 0.93 20.64 -6.48
N TYR A 45 2.11 21.23 -6.24
CA TYR A 45 3.12 20.65 -5.37
C TYR A 45 3.04 21.28 -3.98
N ASP A 46 2.84 20.45 -2.94
CA ASP A 46 2.87 20.86 -1.54
C ASP A 46 4.31 20.80 -1.02
N ALA A 47 4.93 21.98 -0.88
CA ALA A 47 6.31 22.07 -0.40
C ALA A 47 6.50 21.70 1.08
N ILE A 48 5.44 21.80 1.89
CA ILE A 48 5.49 21.45 3.33
C ILE A 48 5.54 19.93 3.47
N ARG A 49 4.69 19.23 2.75
CA ARG A 49 4.62 17.76 2.75
C ARG A 49 5.60 17.11 1.78
N ASN A 50 6.27 17.91 0.94
CA ASN A 50 7.17 17.45 -0.13
C ASN A 50 6.48 16.37 -1.00
N SER A 51 5.26 16.68 -1.49
CA SER A 51 4.43 15.77 -2.26
C SER A 51 3.54 16.52 -3.25
N TYR A 52 3.12 15.83 -4.32
CA TYR A 52 2.12 16.35 -5.25
C TYR A 52 0.71 16.05 -4.74
N VAL A 53 -0.18 17.05 -4.83
CA VAL A 53 -1.61 16.85 -4.59
C VAL A 53 -2.23 16.33 -5.89
N VAL A 54 -2.73 15.11 -5.85
CA VAL A 54 -3.23 14.39 -7.03
C VAL A 54 -4.53 15.02 -7.53
N ASP A 55 -4.67 15.15 -8.85
CA ASP A 55 -5.95 15.40 -9.51
C ASP A 55 -6.63 14.04 -9.73
N GLU A 56 -7.47 13.66 -8.77
CA GLU A 56 -8.08 12.33 -8.73
C GLU A 56 -8.95 12.05 -9.95
N GLU A 57 -9.71 13.03 -10.43
CA GLU A 57 -10.58 12.87 -11.61
C GLU A 57 -9.74 12.58 -12.86
N LYS A 58 -8.68 13.36 -13.08
CA LYS A 58 -7.78 13.10 -14.20
C LYS A 58 -7.07 11.75 -14.08
N LEU A 59 -6.67 11.36 -12.86
CA LEU A 59 -6.02 10.07 -12.63
C LEU A 59 -6.99 8.93 -12.95
N ARG A 60 -8.21 8.95 -12.41
CA ARG A 60 -9.25 7.94 -12.68
C ARG A 60 -9.50 7.79 -14.19
N ASN A 61 -9.70 8.91 -14.89
CA ASN A 61 -9.93 8.92 -16.34
C ASN A 61 -8.74 8.36 -17.13
N SER A 62 -7.51 8.71 -16.74
CA SER A 62 -6.28 8.24 -17.40
C SER A 62 -6.07 6.74 -17.21
N ILE A 63 -6.27 6.23 -15.99
CA ILE A 63 -6.16 4.80 -15.67
C ILE A 63 -7.27 4.00 -16.37
N ALA A 64 -8.51 4.47 -16.35
CA ALA A 64 -9.62 3.82 -17.05
C ALA A 64 -9.41 3.76 -18.58
N LYS A 65 -8.84 4.81 -19.17
CA LYS A 65 -8.43 4.81 -20.58
C LYS A 65 -7.35 3.76 -20.84
N LEU A 66 -6.30 3.74 -20.01
CA LEU A 66 -5.20 2.81 -20.15
C LEU A 66 -5.67 1.35 -20.03
N TYR A 67 -6.58 1.06 -19.10
CA TYR A 67 -7.17 -0.27 -18.93
C TYR A 67 -7.95 -0.71 -20.17
N ARG A 68 -8.74 0.17 -20.78
CA ARG A 68 -9.46 -0.13 -22.02
C ARG A 68 -8.53 -0.39 -23.20
N GLU A 69 -7.38 0.27 -23.26
CA GLU A 69 -6.42 0.17 -24.36
C GLU A 69 -5.48 -1.05 -24.22
N ARG A 70 -5.09 -1.39 -22.99
CA ARG A 70 -4.01 -2.37 -22.74
C ARG A 70 -4.42 -3.58 -21.91
N GLY A 71 -5.62 -3.58 -21.32
CA GLY A 71 -6.08 -4.63 -20.43
C GLY A 71 -5.51 -4.47 -19.01
N ALA A 72 -5.40 -5.57 -18.28
CA ALA A 72 -5.02 -5.61 -16.88
C ALA A 72 -3.56 -5.24 -16.61
N PHE A 73 -3.33 -4.65 -15.44
CA PHE A 73 -2.00 -4.33 -14.90
C PHE A 73 -2.03 -4.37 -13.36
N ILE A 74 -0.84 -4.36 -12.75
CA ILE A 74 -0.68 -4.21 -11.31
C ILE A 74 -0.58 -2.72 -11.00
N ILE A 75 -1.41 -2.23 -10.09
CA ILE A 75 -1.44 -0.83 -9.64
C ILE A 75 -0.80 -0.76 -8.26
N VAL A 76 0.23 0.06 -8.11
CA VAL A 76 0.98 0.17 -6.86
C VAL A 76 0.91 1.59 -6.30
N GLY A 77 0.56 1.71 -5.05
CA GLY A 77 0.52 2.99 -4.34
C GLY A 77 0.08 2.83 -2.89
N HIS A 78 0.07 3.91 -2.14
CA HIS A 78 -0.52 3.95 -0.80
C HIS A 78 -1.94 4.54 -0.82
N TYR A 79 -2.47 4.82 -2.01
CA TYR A 79 -3.79 5.40 -2.27
C TYR A 79 -4.44 4.77 -3.52
N VAL A 80 -4.28 3.46 -3.70
CA VAL A 80 -4.88 2.74 -4.85
C VAL A 80 -6.41 2.80 -4.83
N GLU A 81 -6.99 3.00 -3.66
CA GLU A 81 -8.42 3.08 -3.39
C GLU A 81 -9.11 4.29 -4.04
N ILE A 82 -8.37 5.31 -4.47
CA ILE A 82 -8.96 6.45 -5.21
C ILE A 82 -9.45 6.09 -6.61
N LEU A 83 -9.09 4.90 -7.12
CA LEU A 83 -9.54 4.42 -8.42
C LEU A 83 -10.85 3.64 -8.29
N GLU A 84 -11.55 3.47 -9.41
CA GLU A 84 -12.85 2.82 -9.44
C GLU A 84 -12.77 1.35 -8.99
N ARG A 85 -13.68 0.94 -8.09
CA ARG A 85 -13.79 -0.42 -7.59
C ARG A 85 -13.82 -1.48 -8.70
N ASP A 86 -14.58 -1.23 -9.77
CA ASP A 86 -14.78 -2.17 -10.87
C ASP A 86 -13.51 -2.47 -11.68
N LEU A 87 -12.47 -1.66 -11.50
CA LEU A 87 -11.15 -1.86 -12.10
C LEU A 87 -10.43 -3.08 -11.50
N TYR A 88 -10.69 -3.41 -10.23
CA TYR A 88 -9.92 -4.37 -9.47
C TYR A 88 -10.53 -5.78 -9.46
N GLU A 89 -9.64 -6.78 -9.56
CA GLU A 89 -9.91 -8.17 -9.20
C GLU A 89 -9.77 -8.35 -7.68
N LEU A 90 -8.72 -7.76 -7.13
CA LEU A 90 -8.37 -7.81 -5.71
C LEU A 90 -7.44 -6.64 -5.38
N VAL A 91 -7.56 -6.10 -4.18
CA VAL A 91 -6.62 -5.13 -3.61
C VAL A 91 -5.91 -5.78 -2.43
N ILE A 92 -4.59 -5.88 -2.54
CA ILE A 92 -3.71 -6.50 -1.56
C ILE A 92 -3.04 -5.39 -0.76
N VAL A 93 -3.31 -5.33 0.54
CA VAL A 93 -2.66 -4.38 1.46
C VAL A 93 -1.51 -5.10 2.16
N LEU A 94 -0.28 -4.71 1.84
CA LEU A 94 0.91 -5.25 2.50
C LEU A 94 1.04 -4.62 3.88
N ARG A 95 1.05 -5.48 4.91
CA ARG A 95 1.16 -5.09 6.30
C ARG A 95 2.51 -5.51 6.88
N ARG A 96 3.15 -4.66 7.66
CA ARG A 96 4.45 -4.95 8.28
C ARG A 96 4.44 -4.57 9.75
N ASN A 97 5.01 -5.42 10.60
CA ASN A 97 5.17 -5.09 12.02
C ASN A 97 5.77 -3.68 12.18
N PRO A 98 5.13 -2.79 12.97
CA PRO A 98 5.54 -1.40 13.11
C PRO A 98 6.97 -1.19 13.61
N ILE A 99 7.52 -2.10 14.42
CA ILE A 99 8.95 -2.05 14.86
C ILE A 99 9.87 -2.30 13.67
N GLU A 100 9.57 -3.32 12.86
CA GLU A 100 10.37 -3.61 11.67
C GLU A 100 10.27 -2.44 10.68
N LEU A 101 9.06 -1.91 10.49
CA LEU A 101 8.82 -0.76 9.63
C LEU A 101 9.59 0.48 10.09
N LEU A 102 9.56 0.80 11.40
CA LEU A 102 10.32 1.90 12.01
C LEU A 102 11.81 1.79 11.68
N ASN A 103 12.38 0.59 11.86
CA ASN A 103 13.78 0.34 11.56
C ASN A 103 14.11 0.56 10.07
N ILE A 104 13.26 0.06 9.17
CA ILE A 104 13.39 0.24 7.71
C ILE A 104 13.31 1.74 7.35
N LEU A 105 12.31 2.46 7.86
CA LEU A 105 12.11 3.87 7.52
C LEU A 105 13.24 4.78 8.03
N LYS A 106 13.80 4.50 9.18
CA LYS A 106 14.99 5.22 9.69
C LYS A 106 16.20 5.12 8.75
N THR A 107 16.35 4.05 7.99
CA THR A 107 17.45 3.93 7.01
C THR A 107 17.29 4.88 5.82
N ARG A 108 16.07 5.40 5.55
CA ARG A 108 15.76 6.25 4.38
C ARG A 108 16.19 7.71 4.53
N ARG A 109 16.75 8.11 5.67
CA ARG A 109 17.12 9.50 5.97
C ARG A 109 15.94 10.49 5.84
N TRP A 110 14.74 10.03 6.10
CA TRP A 110 13.56 10.88 6.17
C TRP A 110 13.56 11.66 7.49
N PRO A 111 12.87 12.82 7.54
CA PRO A 111 12.60 13.50 8.81
C PRO A 111 11.90 12.55 9.79
N ASP A 112 12.27 12.61 11.06
CA ASP A 112 11.67 11.73 12.09
C ASP A 112 10.13 11.87 12.17
N SER A 113 9.61 13.09 11.94
CA SER A 113 8.16 13.33 11.87
C SER A 113 7.47 12.52 10.75
N LYS A 114 8.09 12.44 9.56
CA LYS A 114 7.58 11.64 8.46
C LYS A 114 7.69 10.13 8.75
N VAL A 115 8.73 9.72 9.45
CA VAL A 115 8.86 8.32 9.92
C VAL A 115 7.77 8.00 10.91
N ALA A 116 7.54 8.86 11.90
CA ALA A 116 6.51 8.71 12.94
C ALA A 116 5.11 8.62 12.31
N GLU A 117 4.76 9.54 11.39
CA GLU A 117 3.49 9.53 10.67
C GLU A 117 3.23 8.19 9.94
N ASN A 118 4.23 7.67 9.26
CA ASN A 118 4.07 6.40 8.52
C ASN A 118 3.99 5.18 9.46
N VAL A 119 4.72 5.18 10.56
CA VAL A 119 4.63 4.11 11.58
C VAL A 119 3.27 4.15 12.28
N GLU A 120 2.76 5.34 12.59
CA GLU A 120 1.41 5.52 13.14
C GLU A 120 0.33 5.03 12.15
N ALA A 121 0.45 5.38 10.87
CA ALA A 121 -0.48 4.94 9.84
C ALA A 121 -0.50 3.40 9.70
N GLU A 122 0.65 2.73 9.82
CA GLU A 122 0.72 1.27 9.81
C GLU A 122 0.11 0.66 11.08
N LEU A 123 0.44 1.21 12.25
CA LEU A 123 -0.10 0.77 13.53
C LEU A 123 -1.63 0.82 13.55
N LEU A 124 -2.20 1.89 12.98
CA LEU A 124 -3.64 2.15 12.91
C LEU A 124 -4.32 1.57 11.65
N SER A 125 -3.61 0.79 10.84
CA SER A 125 -4.17 0.15 9.63
C SER A 125 -4.77 1.11 8.61
N VAL A 126 -4.26 2.34 8.50
CA VAL A 126 -4.86 3.41 7.68
C VAL A 126 -5.07 2.97 6.22
N CYS A 127 -4.06 2.36 5.58
CA CYS A 127 -4.20 1.91 4.19
C CYS A 127 -5.29 0.84 4.01
N THR A 128 -5.47 -0.03 5.01
CA THR A 128 -6.52 -1.07 4.97
C THR A 128 -7.90 -0.44 5.12
N PHE A 129 -8.09 0.43 6.10
CA PHE A 129 -9.39 1.05 6.33
C PHE A 129 -9.81 1.96 5.18
N ASN A 130 -8.90 2.76 4.62
CA ASN A 130 -9.18 3.54 3.42
C ASN A 130 -9.60 2.65 2.24
N ALA A 131 -8.87 1.55 2.00
CA ALA A 131 -9.22 0.63 0.93
C ALA A 131 -10.59 -0.02 1.14
N ILE A 132 -10.95 -0.40 2.38
CA ILE A 132 -12.25 -0.98 2.72
C ILE A 132 -13.37 0.06 2.55
N GLU A 133 -13.16 1.28 3.01
CA GLU A 133 -14.15 2.35 2.94
C GLU A 133 -14.52 2.68 1.50
N GLU A 134 -13.53 2.79 0.62
CA GLU A 134 -13.74 3.20 -0.77
C GLU A 134 -14.11 2.02 -1.70
N LEU A 135 -13.54 0.84 -1.47
CA LEU A 135 -13.66 -0.30 -2.40
C LEU A 135 -14.56 -1.44 -1.89
N GLY A 136 -14.86 -1.45 -0.59
CA GLY A 136 -15.59 -2.54 0.06
C GLY A 136 -14.69 -3.66 0.58
N GLU A 137 -15.12 -4.25 1.69
CA GLU A 137 -14.36 -5.28 2.41
C GLU A 137 -14.09 -6.53 1.57
N ASP A 138 -15.04 -6.90 0.71
CA ASP A 138 -15.01 -8.09 -0.15
C ASP A 138 -13.97 -8.01 -1.28
N LEU A 139 -13.31 -6.87 -1.46
CA LEU A 139 -12.26 -6.67 -2.46
C LEU A 139 -10.85 -6.51 -1.84
N VAL A 140 -10.74 -6.42 -0.52
CA VAL A 140 -9.49 -6.10 0.18
C VAL A 140 -8.98 -7.31 0.94
N VAL A 141 -7.69 -7.62 0.79
CA VAL A 141 -6.99 -8.67 1.57
C VAL A 141 -5.70 -8.11 2.15
N GLU A 142 -5.43 -8.42 3.43
CA GLU A 142 -4.16 -8.10 4.08
C GLU A 142 -3.17 -9.25 3.95
N VAL A 143 -1.92 -8.91 3.63
CA VAL A 143 -0.80 -9.86 3.60
C VAL A 143 0.30 -9.35 4.53
N ASP A 144 0.59 -10.09 5.60
CA ASP A 144 1.70 -9.79 6.50
C ASP A 144 3.04 -10.13 5.83
N VAL A 145 3.88 -9.10 5.68
CA VAL A 145 5.21 -9.21 5.08
C VAL A 145 6.34 -9.16 6.11
N THR A 146 6.00 -9.21 7.40
CA THR A 146 6.97 -9.18 8.50
C THR A 146 7.93 -10.36 8.37
N SER A 147 9.21 -10.08 8.42
CA SER A 147 10.30 -11.07 8.33
C SER A 147 10.27 -11.99 7.09
N LYS A 148 9.45 -11.67 6.08
CA LYS A 148 9.39 -12.41 4.80
C LYS A 148 10.24 -11.74 3.74
N ASN A 149 10.84 -12.58 2.88
CA ASN A 149 11.45 -12.11 1.63
C ASN A 149 10.40 -11.92 0.54
N VAL A 150 10.78 -11.25 -0.56
CA VAL A 150 9.85 -10.92 -1.66
C VAL A 150 9.23 -12.16 -2.30
N SER A 151 10.02 -13.22 -2.49
CA SER A 151 9.52 -14.46 -3.13
C SER A 151 8.47 -15.17 -2.27
N GLU A 152 8.64 -15.18 -0.94
CA GLU A 152 7.65 -15.74 -0.01
C GLU A 152 6.32 -14.98 -0.09
N VAL A 153 6.40 -13.64 -0.14
CA VAL A 153 5.20 -12.78 -0.26
C VAL A 153 4.52 -13.00 -1.62
N VAL A 154 5.28 -13.06 -2.71
CA VAL A 154 4.72 -13.28 -4.05
C VAL A 154 4.06 -14.65 -4.15
N ASN A 155 4.68 -15.71 -3.62
CA ASN A 155 4.07 -17.04 -3.60
C ASN A 155 2.75 -17.03 -2.83
N GLU A 156 2.70 -16.39 -1.67
CA GLU A 156 1.46 -16.24 -0.90
C GLU A 156 0.38 -15.51 -1.69
N ILE A 157 0.74 -14.41 -2.38
CA ILE A 157 -0.19 -13.66 -3.23
C ILE A 157 -0.68 -14.52 -4.39
N MET A 158 0.20 -15.29 -5.04
CA MET A 158 -0.18 -16.20 -6.11
C MET A 158 -1.15 -17.28 -5.63
N ASP A 159 -0.91 -17.88 -4.46
CA ASP A 159 -1.83 -18.85 -3.85
C ASP A 159 -3.22 -18.25 -3.58
N ILE A 160 -3.27 -16.98 -3.16
CA ILE A 160 -4.52 -16.24 -2.97
C ILE A 160 -5.24 -16.04 -4.31
N LEU A 161 -4.54 -15.52 -5.32
CA LEU A 161 -5.11 -15.22 -6.64
C LEU A 161 -5.60 -16.48 -7.36
N LEU A 162 -4.95 -17.62 -7.14
CA LEU A 162 -5.32 -18.92 -7.71
C LEU A 162 -6.40 -19.66 -6.90
N GLY A 163 -6.83 -19.11 -5.76
CA GLY A 163 -7.79 -19.76 -4.86
C GLY A 163 -7.25 -21.00 -4.14
N LEU A 164 -5.91 -21.16 -4.10
CA LEU A 164 -5.24 -22.27 -3.43
C LEU A 164 -5.15 -22.05 -1.91
N LYS A 165 -5.24 -20.81 -1.48
CA LYS A 165 -5.25 -20.40 -0.07
C LYS A 165 -6.55 -19.69 0.27
N SER A 166 -7.26 -20.20 1.27
CA SER A 166 -8.40 -19.48 1.85
C SER A 166 -7.91 -18.24 2.58
N VAL A 167 -8.50 -17.09 2.27
CA VAL A 167 -8.18 -15.83 2.91
C VAL A 167 -9.42 -15.20 3.52
N TYR A 168 -9.19 -14.41 4.56
CA TYR A 168 -10.19 -13.49 5.07
C TYR A 168 -10.05 -12.18 4.31
N LEU A 169 -11.16 -11.70 3.76
CA LEU A 169 -11.25 -10.37 3.18
C LEU A 169 -11.48 -9.34 4.29
N GLY A 170 -11.04 -8.11 4.05
CA GLY A 170 -11.14 -7.02 5.01
C GLY A 170 -9.99 -6.94 6.01
N HIS A 171 -10.23 -6.20 7.09
CA HIS A 171 -9.25 -5.96 8.15
C HIS A 171 -9.10 -7.17 9.07
N ARG A 172 -7.85 -7.62 9.25
CA ARG A 172 -7.50 -8.80 10.07
C ARG A 172 -6.29 -8.55 10.96
N ILE A 173 -5.34 -7.74 10.53
CA ILE A 173 -4.07 -7.53 11.24
C ILE A 173 -4.20 -6.29 12.11
N ASP A 174 -4.48 -6.51 13.39
CA ASP A 174 -4.52 -5.46 14.41
C ASP A 174 -3.20 -5.40 15.16
N TRP A 175 -2.31 -4.51 14.73
CA TRP A 175 -1.00 -4.35 15.36
C TRP A 175 -1.08 -3.87 16.82
N LEU A 176 -2.13 -3.15 17.22
CA LEU A 176 -2.31 -2.74 18.61
C LEU A 176 -2.46 -3.95 19.56
N SER A 177 -3.08 -5.02 19.06
CA SER A 177 -3.27 -6.26 19.81
C SER A 177 -2.13 -7.27 19.62
N LEU A 178 -1.41 -7.23 18.49
CA LEU A 178 -0.40 -8.22 18.12
C LEU A 178 1.02 -7.85 18.55
N VAL A 179 1.33 -6.55 18.67
CA VAL A 179 2.65 -6.09 19.10
C VAL A 179 2.79 -6.25 20.61
N PRO A 180 3.90 -6.82 21.10
CA PRO A 180 4.15 -6.92 22.56
C PRO A 180 4.12 -5.53 23.22
N GLU A 181 3.57 -5.44 24.44
CA GLU A 181 3.36 -4.20 25.19
C GLU A 181 4.61 -3.30 25.24
N LYS A 182 5.77 -3.88 25.56
CA LYS A 182 7.07 -3.15 25.60
C LYS A 182 7.42 -2.50 24.25
N ASP A 183 7.16 -3.20 23.16
CA ASP A 183 7.46 -2.70 21.81
C ASP A 183 6.42 -1.65 21.39
N LEU A 184 5.17 -1.84 21.80
CA LEU A 184 4.09 -0.87 21.58
C LEU A 184 4.39 0.45 22.32
N GLU A 185 4.82 0.40 23.59
CA GLU A 185 5.25 1.58 24.34
C GLU A 185 6.38 2.33 23.64
N ALA A 186 7.36 1.60 23.10
CA ALA A 186 8.48 2.21 22.37
C ALA A 186 8.02 2.90 21.06
N ILE A 187 7.08 2.28 20.34
CA ILE A 187 6.48 2.86 19.12
C ILE A 187 5.70 4.13 19.48
N LEU A 188 4.81 4.05 20.48
CA LEU A 188 3.96 5.18 20.88
C LEU A 188 4.83 6.35 21.39
N SER A 189 5.85 6.07 22.18
CA SER A 189 6.80 7.11 22.64
C SER A 189 7.54 7.77 21.47
N TYR A 190 7.91 7.01 20.44
CA TYR A 190 8.53 7.56 19.23
C TYR A 190 7.56 8.44 18.45
N ILE A 191 6.32 7.98 18.24
CA ILE A 191 5.27 8.73 17.54
C ILE A 191 5.00 10.05 18.28
N GLU A 192 4.75 10.00 19.59
CA GLU A 192 4.47 11.18 20.41
C GLU A 192 5.59 12.22 20.36
N LYS A 193 6.85 11.76 20.43
CA LYS A 193 8.03 12.63 20.39
C LYS A 193 8.15 13.42 19.08
N TYR A 194 7.75 12.84 17.95
CA TYR A 194 8.00 13.41 16.62
C TYR A 194 6.72 13.81 15.87
N ARG A 195 5.55 13.69 16.49
CA ARG A 195 4.27 14.14 15.93
C ARG A 195 4.31 15.65 15.69
N LEU A 196 3.97 16.05 14.48
CA LEU A 196 3.75 17.47 14.16
C LEU A 196 2.33 17.86 14.63
N TYR A 197 2.22 18.91 15.44
CA TYR A 197 0.97 19.52 15.87
C TYR A 197 0.54 20.58 14.87
#